data_4072e07f726400c1660717162ebc0899
#
_entry.id   4072e07f726400c1660717162ebc0899
#
_cell.length_a   1.000
_cell.length_b   1.000
_cell.length_c   1.000
_cell.angle_alpha   90.00
_cell.angle_beta   90.00
_cell.angle_gamma   90.00
#
_symmetry.space_group_name_H-M   'P 1'
#
loop_
_entity.id
_entity.type
_entity.pdbx_description
1 polymer ?
#
loop_
_entity_poly.entity_id
_entity_poly.type
_entity_poly.pdbx_seq_one_letter_code
_entity_poly.pdbx_strand_id
1 'polypeptide(L)'
;MKTFFAILLIFFSVCRPVSAALIELDSKIAIMDLGTHEGAVPIDINVFNAGQAASEYLIQRLVQVGKFNIMDRTLANDRILAANLNTTGLIDPDTAKKIGEILGVEYLVYGNVNDVTLSENGMNSAGVGVDISTITVKAHIIVRVMEIETGKIISASKGEGKSKGSFVRVKGGPVAEISVGRTKVTQDSVHNALQQAAFQTVDILVKRLLM
;
A
#
# COMPACT_ATOMS: atom_id res chain seq x y z
N MET A 1 56.89 50.82 21.30
CA MET A 1 55.50 50.53 21.72
C MET A 1 54.84 49.78 20.60
N LYS A 2 54.70 48.45 20.75
CA LYS A 2 54.14 47.55 19.72
C LYS A 2 52.71 47.16 20.14
N THR A 3 51.75 47.65 19.41
CA THR A 3 50.32 47.30 19.60
C THR A 3 50.01 45.97 18.91
N PHE A 4 49.72 44.97 19.72
CA PHE A 4 49.24 43.69 19.28
C PHE A 4 47.74 43.80 18.92
N PHE A 5 47.41 43.59 17.65
CA PHE A 5 46.06 43.47 17.17
C PHE A 5 45.67 41.99 17.23
N ALA A 6 44.88 41.60 18.21
CA ALA A 6 44.31 40.26 18.34
C ALA A 6 43.08 40.18 17.42
N ILE A 7 43.18 39.42 16.32
CA ILE A 7 42.06 39.07 15.46
C ILE A 7 41.33 37.91 16.10
N LEU A 8 40.19 38.20 16.69
CA LEU A 8 39.23 37.22 17.21
C LEU A 8 38.41 36.65 16.03
N LEU A 9 38.82 35.51 15.51
CA LEU A 9 38.08 34.73 14.51
C LEU A 9 36.89 34.04 15.20
N ILE A 10 35.72 34.69 15.11
CA ILE A 10 34.45 34.11 15.54
C ILE A 10 34.07 33.05 14.47
N PHE A 11 34.31 31.79 14.78
CA PHE A 11 33.75 30.66 14.05
C PHE A 11 32.24 30.62 14.31
N PHE A 12 31.48 31.30 13.44
CA PHE A 12 30.03 31.14 13.41
C PHE A 12 29.74 29.76 12.81
N SER A 13 29.70 28.75 13.68
CA SER A 13 29.18 27.43 13.34
C SER A 13 27.70 27.60 12.99
N VAL A 14 27.40 27.75 11.71
CA VAL A 14 26.05 27.70 11.19
C VAL A 14 25.55 26.27 11.39
N CYS A 15 25.00 26.02 12.57
CA CYS A 15 24.19 24.84 12.82
C CYS A 15 22.93 24.97 11.94
N ARG A 16 23.00 24.49 10.70
CA ARG A 16 21.81 24.33 9.88
C ARG A 16 20.95 23.27 10.57
N PRO A 17 19.69 23.57 10.90
CA PRO A 17 18.78 22.50 11.26
C PRO A 17 18.65 21.63 10.00
N VAL A 18 19.22 20.44 10.05
CA VAL A 18 18.94 19.39 9.08
C VAL A 18 17.51 18.92 9.36
N SER A 19 16.56 19.68 8.87
CA SER A 19 15.22 19.16 8.62
C SER A 19 15.36 18.35 7.35
N ALA A 20 15.80 17.13 7.52
CA ALA A 20 15.94 16.22 6.39
C ALA A 20 14.53 15.78 5.99
N ALA A 21 13.98 16.40 4.96
CA ALA A 21 13.04 15.69 4.12
C ALA A 21 13.73 14.37 3.76
N LEU A 22 13.12 13.24 4.11
CA LEU A 22 13.70 11.93 3.87
C LEU A 22 13.78 11.59 2.37
N ILE A 23 13.00 12.30 1.56
CA ILE A 23 12.97 12.16 0.08
C ILE A 23 12.90 13.55 -0.53
N GLU A 24 13.71 13.79 -1.57
CA GLU A 24 13.64 15.01 -2.37
C GLU A 24 12.40 15.01 -3.27
N LEU A 25 11.89 16.19 -3.60
CA LEU A 25 10.82 16.34 -4.58
C LEU A 25 11.34 15.90 -5.96
N ASP A 26 10.46 15.31 -6.78
CA ASP A 26 10.78 14.72 -8.09
C ASP A 26 11.70 13.49 -8.07
N SER A 27 12.00 12.92 -6.90
CA SER A 27 12.74 11.67 -6.82
C SER A 27 12.05 10.56 -7.61
N LYS A 28 12.86 9.72 -8.27
CA LYS A 28 12.38 8.58 -9.04
C LYS A 28 12.01 7.43 -8.11
N ILE A 29 10.75 7.05 -8.16
CA ILE A 29 10.18 5.99 -7.31
C ILE A 29 9.58 4.89 -8.16
N ALA A 30 9.88 3.63 -7.85
CA ALA A 30 9.14 2.48 -8.36
C ALA A 30 8.30 1.87 -7.24
N ILE A 31 7.13 1.38 -7.60
CA ILE A 31 6.21 0.70 -6.71
C ILE A 31 6.05 -0.73 -7.20
N MET A 32 6.41 -1.68 -6.33
CA MET A 32 6.29 -3.10 -6.61
C MET A 32 4.90 -3.62 -6.28
N ASP A 33 4.52 -4.71 -6.92
CA ASP A 33 3.32 -5.42 -6.52
C ASP A 33 3.45 -5.88 -5.07
N LEU A 34 2.44 -5.56 -4.27
CA LEU A 34 2.43 -6.02 -2.89
C LEU A 34 2.26 -7.53 -2.85
N GLY A 35 3.08 -8.18 -2.06
CA GLY A 35 2.93 -9.61 -1.77
C GLY A 35 1.63 -9.89 -1.01
N THR A 36 1.15 -11.11 -1.11
CA THR A 36 0.07 -11.64 -0.26
C THR A 36 0.56 -12.89 0.43
N HIS A 37 0.35 -12.99 1.74
CA HIS A 37 0.62 -14.22 2.46
C HIS A 37 -0.45 -15.28 2.14
N GLU A 38 -0.06 -16.53 2.17
CA GLU A 38 -1.00 -17.64 2.10
C GLU A 38 -2.03 -17.52 3.24
N GLY A 39 -3.31 -17.54 2.91
CA GLY A 39 -4.39 -17.31 3.87
C GLY A 39 -4.70 -15.86 4.21
N ALA A 40 -3.95 -14.89 3.70
CA ALA A 40 -4.23 -13.45 3.93
C ALA A 40 -5.57 -13.00 3.32
N VAL A 41 -6.05 -13.71 2.29
CA VAL A 41 -7.34 -13.44 1.65
C VAL A 41 -8.20 -14.69 1.74
N PRO A 42 -9.45 -14.62 2.20
CA PRO A 42 -10.35 -15.77 2.26
C PRO A 42 -10.56 -16.40 0.87
N ILE A 43 -10.55 -17.72 0.81
CA ILE A 43 -10.68 -18.51 -0.45
C ILE A 43 -11.99 -18.19 -1.19
N ASP A 44 -13.06 -17.88 -0.45
CA ASP A 44 -14.38 -17.53 -1.00
C ASP A 44 -14.40 -16.20 -1.74
N ILE A 45 -13.39 -15.38 -1.52
CA ILE A 45 -13.21 -14.12 -2.23
C ILE A 45 -12.30 -14.44 -3.41
N ASN A 46 -12.89 -14.68 -4.58
CA ASN A 46 -12.14 -14.79 -5.83
C ASN A 46 -11.59 -13.39 -6.20
N VAL A 47 -10.73 -12.89 -5.32
CA VAL A 47 -10.09 -11.58 -5.48
C VAL A 47 -8.83 -11.83 -6.26
N PHE A 48 -8.90 -11.49 -7.51
CA PHE A 48 -7.73 -11.30 -8.34
C PHE A 48 -6.66 -10.56 -7.54
N ASN A 49 -5.58 -11.25 -7.21
CA ASN A 49 -4.33 -10.64 -6.79
C ASN A 49 -4.53 -9.33 -5.97
N ALA A 50 -4.96 -9.49 -4.71
CA ALA A 50 -5.20 -8.36 -3.81
C ALA A 50 -3.97 -7.45 -3.67
N GLY A 51 -2.77 -8.04 -3.78
CA GLY A 51 -1.51 -7.31 -3.80
C GLY A 51 -1.40 -6.37 -4.99
N GLN A 52 -1.72 -6.87 -6.19
CA GLN A 52 -1.74 -6.06 -7.40
C GLN A 52 -2.76 -4.92 -7.33
N ALA A 53 -3.98 -5.21 -6.88
CA ALA A 53 -5.01 -4.20 -6.72
C ALA A 53 -4.59 -3.11 -5.71
N ALA A 54 -4.01 -3.51 -4.59
CA ALA A 54 -3.51 -2.57 -3.60
C ALA A 54 -2.38 -1.70 -4.15
N SER A 55 -1.47 -2.25 -4.96
CA SER A 55 -0.38 -1.50 -5.61
C SER A 55 -0.91 -0.45 -6.58
N GLU A 56 -1.93 -0.78 -7.37
CA GLU A 56 -2.58 0.20 -8.26
C GLU A 56 -3.18 1.37 -7.46
N TYR A 57 -3.82 1.11 -6.34
CA TYR A 57 -4.35 2.17 -5.49
C TYR A 57 -3.23 3.01 -4.83
N LEU A 58 -2.10 2.41 -4.46
CA LEU A 58 -0.92 3.16 -4.00
C LEU A 58 -0.40 4.10 -5.09
N ILE A 59 -0.23 3.59 -6.32
CA ILE A 59 0.21 4.37 -7.47
C ILE A 59 -0.77 5.53 -7.71
N GLN A 60 -2.07 5.22 -7.79
CA GLN A 60 -3.11 6.24 -8.00
C GLN A 60 -3.02 7.37 -6.97
N ARG A 61 -2.87 7.02 -5.69
CA ARG A 61 -2.79 8.03 -4.62
C ARG A 61 -1.50 8.84 -4.68
N LEU A 62 -0.35 8.20 -4.93
CA LEU A 62 0.94 8.89 -5.06
C LEU A 62 0.97 9.84 -6.26
N VAL A 63 0.38 9.44 -7.40
CA VAL A 63 0.20 10.33 -8.58
C VAL A 63 -0.67 11.53 -8.21
N GLN A 64 -1.77 11.33 -7.46
CA GLN A 64 -2.62 12.44 -6.99
C GLN A 64 -1.87 13.42 -6.07
N VAL A 65 -0.93 12.93 -5.28
CA VAL A 65 -0.07 13.78 -4.43
C VAL A 65 0.84 14.68 -5.28
N GLY A 66 1.32 14.20 -6.44
CA GLY A 66 2.07 14.97 -7.42
C GLY A 66 3.44 15.45 -6.93
N LYS A 67 4.09 14.73 -6.01
CA LYS A 67 5.37 15.09 -5.41
C LYS A 67 6.55 14.23 -5.87
N PHE A 68 6.26 13.15 -6.60
CA PHE A 68 7.23 12.12 -6.94
C PHE A 68 7.17 11.80 -8.43
N ASN A 69 8.31 11.42 -9.01
CA ASN A 69 8.41 10.89 -10.36
C ASN A 69 8.23 9.37 -10.33
N ILE A 70 7.00 8.91 -10.58
CA ILE A 70 6.64 7.50 -10.43
C ILE A 70 6.91 6.76 -11.74
N MET A 71 7.70 5.69 -11.67
CA MET A 71 7.97 4.82 -12.80
C MET A 71 6.70 4.06 -13.19
N ASP A 72 6.46 3.97 -14.51
CA ASP A 72 5.38 3.14 -15.04
C ASP A 72 5.58 1.67 -14.65
N ARG A 73 4.49 1.05 -14.19
CA ARG A 73 4.50 -0.32 -13.68
C ARG A 73 4.82 -1.35 -14.76
N THR A 74 4.31 -1.17 -15.96
CA THR A 74 4.56 -2.09 -17.08
C THR A 74 6.04 -2.10 -17.42
N LEU A 75 6.62 -0.90 -17.53
CA LEU A 75 8.06 -0.74 -17.78
C LEU A 75 8.90 -1.35 -16.65
N ALA A 76 8.48 -1.19 -15.39
CA ALA A 76 9.15 -1.80 -14.25
C ALA A 76 9.13 -3.33 -14.34
N ASN A 77 7.95 -3.92 -14.59
CA ASN A 77 7.78 -5.35 -14.73
C ASN A 77 8.61 -5.93 -15.89
N ASP A 78 8.61 -5.27 -17.05
CA ASP A 78 9.40 -5.71 -18.22
C ASP A 78 10.90 -5.76 -17.90
N ARG A 79 11.43 -4.76 -17.21
CA ARG A 79 12.84 -4.73 -16.81
C ARG A 79 13.18 -5.84 -15.80
N ILE A 80 12.31 -6.09 -14.85
CA ILE A 80 12.48 -7.14 -13.84
C ILE A 80 12.46 -8.51 -14.49
N LEU A 81 11.51 -8.76 -15.39
CA LEU A 81 11.42 -10.02 -16.14
C LEU A 81 12.66 -10.24 -17.03
N ALA A 82 13.14 -9.18 -17.71
CA ALA A 82 14.36 -9.25 -18.50
C ALA A 82 15.60 -9.59 -17.67
N ALA A 83 15.60 -9.23 -16.39
CA ALA A 83 16.67 -9.59 -15.44
C ALA A 83 16.50 -10.96 -14.78
N ASN A 84 15.49 -11.75 -15.18
CA ASN A 84 15.12 -13.04 -14.59
C ASN A 84 14.90 -13.00 -13.07
N LEU A 85 14.40 -11.88 -12.55
CA LEU A 85 14.03 -11.76 -11.15
C LEU A 85 12.58 -12.15 -10.95
N ASN A 86 12.34 -12.99 -9.97
CA ASN A 86 10.98 -13.34 -9.55
C ASN A 86 10.53 -12.40 -8.44
N THR A 87 9.44 -11.68 -8.67
CA THR A 87 8.87 -10.71 -7.73
C THR A 87 7.52 -11.14 -7.17
N THR A 88 7.13 -12.39 -7.41
CA THR A 88 5.89 -12.91 -6.86
C THR A 88 6.07 -13.22 -5.37
N GLY A 89 5.32 -12.53 -4.54
CA GLY A 89 5.31 -12.75 -3.09
C GLY A 89 6.06 -11.68 -2.29
N LEU A 90 6.54 -12.09 -1.12
CA LEU A 90 7.28 -11.21 -0.22
C LEU A 90 8.70 -10.98 -0.73
N ILE A 91 9.03 -9.72 -0.93
CA ILE A 91 10.37 -9.30 -1.37
C ILE A 91 11.21 -9.02 -0.13
N ASP A 92 12.37 -9.69 -0.03
CA ASP A 92 13.37 -9.39 1.00
C ASP A 92 14.17 -8.12 0.66
N PRO A 93 14.84 -7.50 1.64
CA PRO A 93 15.56 -6.24 1.43
C PRO A 93 16.68 -6.31 0.38
N ASP A 94 17.40 -7.43 0.28
CA ASP A 94 18.50 -7.58 -0.68
C ASP A 94 17.98 -7.69 -2.11
N THR A 95 16.88 -8.41 -2.29
CA THR A 95 16.17 -8.48 -3.57
C THR A 95 15.56 -7.13 -3.93
N ALA A 96 14.96 -6.41 -2.98
CA ALA A 96 14.43 -5.07 -3.20
C ALA A 96 15.51 -4.10 -3.68
N LYS A 97 16.70 -4.14 -3.08
CA LYS A 97 17.83 -3.31 -3.50
C LYS A 97 18.24 -3.61 -4.94
N LYS A 98 18.43 -4.89 -5.30
CA LYS A 98 18.78 -5.31 -6.67
C LYS A 98 17.74 -4.86 -7.69
N ILE A 99 16.45 -4.98 -7.35
CA ILE A 99 15.36 -4.50 -8.21
C ILE A 99 15.49 -3.01 -8.44
N GLY A 100 15.67 -2.22 -7.39
CA GLY A 100 15.82 -0.78 -7.49
C GLY A 100 17.00 -0.35 -8.35
N GLU A 101 18.14 -1.02 -8.23
CA GLU A 101 19.34 -0.80 -9.07
C GLU A 101 19.05 -1.09 -10.55
N ILE A 102 18.34 -2.20 -10.86
CA ILE A 102 17.94 -2.56 -12.23
C ILE A 102 16.97 -1.55 -12.83
N LEU A 103 16.02 -1.08 -12.01
CA LEU A 103 15.06 -0.08 -12.44
C LEU A 103 15.67 1.30 -12.62
N GLY A 104 16.79 1.58 -11.97
CA GLY A 104 17.44 2.90 -11.98
C GLY A 104 16.61 3.94 -11.26
N VAL A 105 16.00 3.55 -10.14
CA VAL A 105 15.21 4.43 -9.27
C VAL A 105 15.97 4.75 -7.99
N GLU A 106 15.63 5.85 -7.35
CA GLU A 106 16.24 6.27 -6.09
C GLU A 106 15.57 5.58 -4.89
N TYR A 107 14.27 5.37 -5.00
CA TYR A 107 13.48 4.75 -3.95
C TYR A 107 12.60 3.63 -4.50
N LEU A 108 12.47 2.57 -3.72
CA LEU A 108 11.57 1.45 -4.00
C LEU A 108 10.51 1.34 -2.92
N VAL A 109 9.26 1.33 -3.36
CA VAL A 109 8.10 1.07 -2.50
C VAL A 109 7.68 -0.38 -2.66
N TYR A 110 7.69 -1.14 -1.59
CA TYR A 110 7.32 -2.55 -1.57
C TYR A 110 6.63 -2.94 -0.25
N GLY A 111 5.98 -4.06 -0.23
CA GLY A 111 5.26 -4.48 0.98
C GLY A 111 4.34 -5.66 0.75
N ASN A 112 3.31 -5.75 1.58
CA ASN A 112 2.36 -6.84 1.52
C ASN A 112 0.95 -6.44 1.96
N VAL A 113 -0.04 -7.13 1.43
CA VAL A 113 -1.38 -7.22 1.99
C VAL A 113 -1.29 -8.22 3.13
N ASN A 114 -1.45 -7.74 4.35
CA ASN A 114 -1.25 -8.55 5.56
C ASN A 114 -2.44 -9.45 5.80
N ASP A 115 -3.64 -8.89 5.74
CA ASP A 115 -4.89 -9.64 5.83
C ASP A 115 -6.06 -8.89 5.18
N VAL A 116 -7.01 -9.67 4.71
CA VAL A 116 -8.35 -9.22 4.31
C VAL A 116 -9.35 -10.08 5.05
N THR A 117 -10.04 -9.48 6.00
CA THR A 117 -11.05 -10.19 6.79
C THR A 117 -12.46 -9.85 6.32
N LEU A 118 -13.31 -10.86 6.26
CA LEU A 118 -14.73 -10.74 5.90
C LEU A 118 -15.57 -11.21 7.05
N SER A 119 -16.52 -10.39 7.47
CA SER A 119 -17.55 -10.77 8.44
C SER A 119 -18.93 -10.48 7.86
N GLU A 120 -19.83 -11.44 8.00
CA GLU A 120 -21.21 -11.35 7.54
C GLU A 120 -22.15 -11.35 8.74
N ASN A 121 -23.05 -10.37 8.77
CA ASN A 121 -24.12 -10.27 9.76
C ASN A 121 -25.47 -10.22 9.04
N GLY A 122 -26.33 -11.17 9.33
CA GLY A 122 -27.72 -11.21 8.84
C GLY A 122 -28.70 -10.73 9.90
N MET A 123 -29.68 -9.94 9.50
CA MET A 123 -30.86 -9.69 10.29
C MET A 123 -31.96 -10.65 9.82
N ASN A 124 -32.39 -11.54 10.70
CA ASN A 124 -33.48 -12.46 10.40
C ASN A 124 -34.79 -11.70 10.52
N SER A 125 -35.50 -11.55 9.41
CA SER A 125 -36.92 -11.10 9.44
C SER A 125 -37.80 -12.27 9.79
N ALA A 126 -38.30 -12.31 11.01
CA ALA A 126 -39.22 -13.36 11.42
C ALA A 126 -40.47 -13.35 10.51
N GLY A 127 -40.62 -14.36 9.67
CA GLY A 127 -41.86 -14.68 8.98
C GLY A 127 -41.99 -14.35 7.49
N VAL A 128 -41.05 -13.67 6.85
CA VAL A 128 -41.23 -13.23 5.44
C VAL A 128 -40.33 -13.97 4.44
N GLY A 129 -39.43 -14.84 4.88
CA GLY A 129 -38.53 -15.59 3.99
C GLY A 129 -37.50 -14.74 3.24
N VAL A 130 -37.36 -13.46 3.57
CA VAL A 130 -36.38 -12.53 2.99
C VAL A 130 -35.59 -11.88 4.12
N ASP A 131 -34.26 -12.09 4.09
CA ASP A 131 -33.33 -11.49 5.03
C ASP A 131 -32.42 -10.50 4.33
N ILE A 132 -32.05 -9.45 5.05
CA ILE A 132 -30.97 -8.54 4.60
C ILE A 132 -29.71 -8.91 5.35
N SER A 133 -28.66 -9.25 4.62
CA SER A 133 -27.34 -9.53 5.18
C SER A 133 -26.36 -8.42 4.83
N THR A 134 -25.48 -8.08 5.79
CA THR A 134 -24.43 -7.08 5.61
C THR A 134 -23.08 -7.77 5.67
N ILE A 135 -22.27 -7.55 4.65
CA ILE A 135 -20.84 -7.92 4.62
C ILE A 135 -20.04 -6.73 5.10
N THR A 136 -19.12 -6.99 6.00
CA THR A 136 -18.07 -6.04 6.40
C THR A 136 -16.72 -6.62 6.02
N VAL A 137 -15.96 -5.87 5.22
CA VAL A 137 -14.60 -6.22 4.84
C VAL A 137 -13.64 -5.26 5.53
N LYS A 138 -12.56 -5.78 6.08
CA LYS A 138 -11.43 -5.01 6.56
C LYS A 138 -10.18 -5.47 5.82
N ALA A 139 -9.33 -4.55 5.39
CA ALA A 139 -8.08 -4.83 4.74
C ALA A 139 -6.94 -4.13 5.47
N HIS A 140 -5.81 -4.82 5.64
CA HIS A 140 -4.59 -4.26 6.21
C HIS A 140 -3.44 -4.43 5.23
N ILE A 141 -2.73 -3.36 4.97
CA ILE A 141 -1.53 -3.38 4.15
C ILE A 141 -0.35 -2.80 4.91
N ILE A 142 0.83 -3.32 4.62
CA ILE A 142 2.10 -2.82 5.17
C ILE A 142 2.99 -2.47 4.00
N VAL A 143 3.51 -1.25 3.99
CA VAL A 143 4.38 -0.74 2.92
C VAL A 143 5.66 -0.20 3.54
N ARG A 144 6.77 -0.43 2.85
CA ARG A 144 8.10 0.04 3.18
C ARG A 144 8.66 0.85 2.02
N VAL A 145 9.44 1.86 2.34
CA VAL A 145 10.20 2.66 1.38
C VAL A 145 11.67 2.44 1.64
N MET A 146 12.38 1.94 0.64
CA MET A 146 13.82 1.72 0.66
C MET A 146 14.52 2.77 -0.19
N GLU A 147 15.57 3.36 0.35
CA GLU A 147 16.55 4.12 -0.40
C GLU A 147 17.54 3.16 -1.04
N ILE A 148 17.66 3.18 -2.37
CA ILE A 148 18.41 2.18 -3.13
C ILE A 148 19.90 2.33 -2.92
N GLU A 149 20.41 3.54 -2.89
CA GLU A 149 21.85 3.82 -2.71
C GLU A 149 22.39 3.16 -1.45
N THR A 150 21.71 3.34 -0.31
CA THR A 150 22.16 2.83 0.97
C THR A 150 21.59 1.45 1.33
N GLY A 151 20.50 1.02 0.66
CA GLY A 151 19.73 -0.17 1.01
C GLY A 151 18.95 -0.04 2.32
N LYS A 152 18.80 1.17 2.85
CA LYS A 152 18.09 1.40 4.12
C LYS A 152 16.60 1.56 3.90
N ILE A 153 15.80 0.98 4.80
CA ILE A 153 14.38 1.27 4.89
C ILE A 153 14.22 2.60 5.63
N ILE A 154 13.87 3.66 4.89
CA ILE A 154 13.74 5.02 5.42
C ILE A 154 12.35 5.30 5.99
N SER A 155 11.34 4.56 5.57
CA SER A 155 9.99 4.68 6.10
C SER A 155 9.22 3.36 6.00
N ALA A 156 8.29 3.18 6.93
CA ALA A 156 7.30 2.09 6.86
C ALA A 156 5.95 2.61 7.36
N SER A 157 4.88 2.15 6.72
CA SER A 157 3.53 2.52 7.09
C SER A 157 2.60 1.32 7.04
N LYS A 158 1.60 1.33 7.91
CA LYS A 158 0.46 0.42 7.88
C LYS A 158 -0.78 1.21 7.52
N GLY A 159 -1.57 0.69 6.58
CA GLY A 159 -2.87 1.21 6.24
C GLY A 159 -3.97 0.22 6.57
N GLU A 160 -5.09 0.75 7.00
CA GLU A 160 -6.29 -0.01 7.31
C GLU A 160 -7.46 0.57 6.51
N GLY A 161 -8.25 -0.32 5.90
CA GLY A 161 -9.45 0.05 5.19
C GLY A 161 -10.62 -0.81 5.64
N LYS A 162 -11.81 -0.23 5.62
CA LYS A 162 -13.05 -0.91 6.01
C LYS A 162 -14.17 -0.53 5.07
N SER A 163 -14.83 -1.53 4.50
CA SER A 163 -16.00 -1.34 3.66
C SER A 163 -17.15 -2.20 4.13
N LYS A 164 -18.36 -1.74 3.83
CA LYS A 164 -19.61 -2.47 4.14
C LYS A 164 -20.47 -2.51 2.89
N GLY A 165 -21.09 -3.65 2.66
CA GLY A 165 -22.08 -3.84 1.62
C GLY A 165 -23.25 -4.68 2.12
N SER A 166 -24.41 -4.51 1.53
CA SER A 166 -25.60 -5.29 1.89
C SER A 166 -26.15 -6.04 0.69
N PHE A 167 -26.66 -7.24 0.92
CA PHE A 167 -27.29 -8.07 -0.10
C PHE A 167 -28.53 -8.74 0.48
N VAL A 168 -29.38 -9.24 -0.41
CA VAL A 168 -30.60 -9.90 -0.06
C VAL A 168 -30.43 -11.41 -0.07
N ARG A 169 -30.94 -12.07 0.98
CA ARG A 169 -30.96 -13.50 1.12
C ARG A 169 -32.42 -13.96 1.17
N VAL A 170 -32.80 -14.85 0.26
CA VAL A 170 -34.14 -15.41 0.19
C VAL A 170 -34.14 -16.82 0.77
N LYS A 171 -34.91 -17.04 1.82
CA LYS A 171 -35.15 -18.34 2.44
C LYS A 171 -36.58 -18.78 2.11
N GLY A 172 -36.77 -19.96 1.61
CA GLY A 172 -38.11 -20.52 1.46
C GLY A 172 -38.27 -21.50 0.31
N GLY A 173 -38.91 -22.60 0.59
CA GLY A 173 -39.22 -23.68 -0.32
C GLY A 173 -38.23 -24.86 -0.27
N PRO A 174 -38.42 -25.87 -1.09
CA PRO A 174 -37.54 -27.06 -1.16
C PRO A 174 -36.13 -26.74 -1.75
N VAL A 175 -35.88 -25.51 -2.11
CA VAL A 175 -34.61 -25.05 -2.73
C VAL A 175 -33.78 -24.39 -1.66
N ALA A 176 -32.47 -24.68 -1.71
CA ALA A 176 -31.48 -24.05 -0.85
C ALA A 176 -31.57 -22.52 -0.88
N GLU A 177 -31.17 -21.90 0.21
CA GLU A 177 -31.06 -20.46 0.39
C GLU A 177 -30.35 -19.78 -0.83
N ILE A 178 -31.00 -18.77 -1.42
CA ILE A 178 -30.47 -18.01 -2.54
C ILE A 178 -30.02 -16.63 -2.05
N SER A 179 -28.74 -16.32 -2.29
CA SER A 179 -28.17 -15.01 -2.02
C SER A 179 -28.08 -14.18 -3.31
N VAL A 180 -28.83 -13.09 -3.38
CA VAL A 180 -28.84 -12.23 -4.57
C VAL A 180 -27.85 -11.07 -4.38
N GLY A 181 -26.90 -10.97 -5.30
CA GLY A 181 -25.90 -9.89 -5.30
C GLY A 181 -24.72 -10.07 -4.33
N ARG A 182 -24.65 -11.16 -3.57
CA ARG A 182 -23.58 -11.40 -2.58
C ARG A 182 -22.19 -11.29 -3.17
N THR A 183 -21.92 -11.95 -4.28
CA THR A 183 -20.57 -11.95 -4.91
C THR A 183 -20.13 -10.55 -5.30
N LYS A 184 -20.99 -9.80 -6.00
CA LYS A 184 -20.69 -8.42 -6.42
C LYS A 184 -20.44 -7.52 -5.22
N VAL A 185 -21.32 -7.54 -4.22
CA VAL A 185 -21.20 -6.74 -3.00
C VAL A 185 -19.91 -7.08 -2.24
N THR A 186 -19.53 -8.37 -2.22
CA THR A 186 -18.27 -8.80 -1.61
C THR A 186 -17.06 -8.24 -2.35
N GLN A 187 -17.04 -8.39 -3.67
CA GLN A 187 -15.93 -7.86 -4.52
C GLN A 187 -15.80 -6.33 -4.38
N ASP A 188 -16.89 -5.60 -4.52
CA ASP A 188 -16.90 -4.13 -4.37
C ASP A 188 -16.42 -3.72 -2.97
N SER A 189 -16.83 -4.45 -1.92
CA SER A 189 -16.39 -4.17 -0.55
C SER A 189 -14.90 -4.44 -0.33
N VAL A 190 -14.34 -5.47 -0.97
CA VAL A 190 -12.91 -5.77 -0.90
C VAL A 190 -12.11 -4.69 -1.61
N HIS A 191 -12.49 -4.31 -2.83
CA HIS A 191 -11.84 -3.23 -3.57
C HIS A 191 -11.85 -1.92 -2.78
N ASN A 192 -13.00 -1.54 -2.24
CA ASN A 192 -13.13 -0.32 -1.44
C ASN A 192 -12.27 -0.36 -0.16
N ALA A 193 -12.20 -1.51 0.52
CA ALA A 193 -11.38 -1.66 1.71
C ALA A 193 -9.88 -1.56 1.37
N LEU A 194 -9.42 -2.23 0.29
CA LEU A 194 -8.04 -2.13 -0.18
C LEU A 194 -7.67 -0.71 -0.62
N GLN A 195 -8.58 -0.03 -1.33
CA GLN A 195 -8.36 1.36 -1.75
C GLN A 195 -8.20 2.29 -0.54
N GLN A 196 -9.07 2.18 0.47
CA GLN A 196 -8.96 2.98 1.68
C GLN A 196 -7.67 2.70 2.43
N ALA A 197 -7.27 1.41 2.56
CA ALA A 197 -6.02 1.03 3.19
C ALA A 197 -4.81 1.62 2.44
N ALA A 198 -4.80 1.55 1.10
CA ALA A 198 -3.74 2.11 0.27
C ALA A 198 -3.65 3.64 0.40
N PHE A 199 -4.78 4.34 0.33
CA PHE A 199 -4.82 5.80 0.44
C PHE A 199 -4.33 6.26 1.82
N GLN A 200 -4.78 5.62 2.89
CA GLN A 200 -4.31 5.91 4.23
C GLN A 200 -2.79 5.68 4.37
N THR A 201 -2.29 4.58 3.79
CA THR A 201 -0.85 4.29 3.81
C THR A 201 -0.05 5.39 3.15
N VAL A 202 -0.46 5.83 1.94
CA VAL A 202 0.22 6.90 1.21
C VAL A 202 0.19 8.21 1.99
N ASP A 203 -0.95 8.58 2.55
CA ASP A 203 -1.07 9.83 3.32
C ASP A 203 -0.13 9.84 4.53
N ILE A 204 0.03 8.70 5.22
CA ILE A 204 0.98 8.56 6.31
C ILE A 204 2.43 8.62 5.80
N LEU A 205 2.74 7.91 4.69
CA LEU A 205 4.08 7.90 4.10
C LEU A 205 4.49 9.30 3.66
N VAL A 206 3.65 9.99 2.89
CA VAL A 206 3.92 11.35 2.38
C VAL A 206 4.20 12.31 3.53
N LYS A 207 3.39 12.24 4.57
CA LYS A 207 3.59 13.07 5.77
C LYS A 207 4.95 12.83 6.44
N ARG A 208 5.43 11.57 6.48
CA ARG A 208 6.72 11.22 7.10
C ARG A 208 7.92 11.51 6.22
N LEU A 209 7.75 11.40 4.90
CA LEU A 209 8.85 11.54 3.95
C LEU A 209 9.14 13.00 3.60
N LEU A 210 8.14 13.88 3.70
CA LEU A 210 8.24 15.29 3.32
C LEU A 210 8.30 16.26 4.52
N MET A 211 8.25 15.76 5.75
CA MET A 211 8.48 16.52 6.97
C MET A 211 9.94 16.44 7.41
#